data_d9fb60e1d3729fda211b6f7116df71a9
#
_entry.id   d9fb60e1d3729fda211b6f7116df71a9
#
_cell.length_a   1.000
_cell.length_b   1.000
_cell.length_c   1.000
_cell.angle_alpha   90.00
_cell.angle_beta   90.00
_cell.angle_gamma   90.00
#
_symmetry.space_group_name_H-M   'P 1'
#
loop_
_entity.id
_entity.type
_entity.pdbx_description
1 polymer ?
#
loop_
_entity_poly.entity_id
_entity_poly.type
_entity_poly.pdbx_seq_one_letter_code
_entity_poly.pdbx_strand_id
1 'polypeptide(L)'
;MKRKIYNDLIKWKEQTSHKPLMILGVRQCGKTYIINEFCQNEYKNVVQINLLQRDDIVKLYETDLTSDEKFNRLKLILNSELEAEDIIFFIDEIQVSERLIAELKYFCECHPKMNIICAGSLLGVKLNRSRSTFPVGKVKMINLYPMDFEEFLIALDQNMLLDYIKECYNANKQMGEVLH
;
A
#
# COMPACT_ATOMS: atom_id res chain seq x y z
N MET A 1 11.61 -5.39 9.51
CA MET A 1 12.18 -4.01 9.75
C MET A 1 11.04 -3.10 10.16
N LYS A 2 11.13 -2.46 11.33
CA LYS A 2 10.02 -1.61 11.81
C LYS A 2 9.98 -0.28 11.04
N ARG A 3 8.85 0.03 10.41
CA ARG A 3 8.59 1.29 9.70
C ARG A 3 7.38 1.97 10.33
N LYS A 4 7.43 3.30 10.46
CA LYS A 4 6.34 4.11 11.06
C LYS A 4 4.99 3.92 10.35
N ILE A 5 5.03 3.76 9.03
CA ILE A 5 3.84 3.51 8.19
C ILE A 5 3.08 2.24 8.61
N TYR A 6 3.72 1.25 9.23
CA TYR A 6 3.05 0.01 9.65
C TYR A 6 1.87 0.28 10.58
N ASN A 7 2.01 1.25 11.49
CA ASN A 7 0.91 1.67 12.37
C ASN A 7 -0.27 2.27 11.58
N ASP A 8 -0.02 2.94 10.47
CA ASP A 8 -1.08 3.49 9.64
C ASP A 8 -1.80 2.41 8.82
N LEU A 9 -1.08 1.32 8.48
CA LEU A 9 -1.67 0.13 7.87
C LEU A 9 -2.59 -0.59 8.87
N ILE A 10 -2.16 -0.77 10.13
CA ILE A 10 -3.01 -1.33 11.19
C ILE A 10 -4.27 -0.49 11.39
N LYS A 11 -4.14 0.84 11.55
CA LYS A 11 -5.28 1.75 11.66
C LYS A 11 -6.23 1.69 10.45
N TRP A 12 -5.69 1.40 9.26
CA TRP A 12 -6.53 1.21 8.07
C TRP A 12 -7.32 -0.08 8.16
N LYS A 13 -6.68 -1.19 8.57
CA LYS A 13 -7.31 -2.49 8.73
C LYS A 13 -8.45 -2.47 9.76
N GLU A 14 -8.29 -1.71 10.85
CA GLU A 14 -9.27 -1.61 11.95
C GLU A 14 -10.53 -0.80 11.58
N GLN A 15 -10.55 -0.12 10.44
CA GLN A 15 -11.71 0.66 10.01
C GLN A 15 -12.85 -0.26 9.55
N THR A 16 -14.06 -0.01 10.04
CA THR A 16 -15.28 -0.79 9.69
C THR A 16 -15.71 -0.64 8.23
N SER A 17 -15.25 0.38 7.53
CA SER A 17 -15.50 0.59 6.10
C SER A 17 -14.17 0.77 5.38
N HIS A 18 -13.74 -0.27 4.70
CA HIS A 18 -12.47 -0.29 4.00
C HIS A 18 -12.59 0.36 2.62
N LYS A 19 -12.00 1.54 2.48
CA LYS A 19 -11.66 2.03 1.15
C LYS A 19 -10.38 1.32 0.69
N PRO A 20 -10.27 0.96 -0.60
CA PRO A 20 -8.98 0.52 -1.14
C PRO A 20 -7.85 1.45 -0.69
N LEU A 21 -6.75 0.88 -0.23
CA LEU A 21 -5.58 1.63 0.23
C LEU A 21 -4.55 1.72 -0.90
N MET A 22 -4.09 2.92 -1.19
CA MET A 22 -3.03 3.14 -2.18
C MET A 22 -1.80 3.72 -1.49
N ILE A 23 -0.68 2.99 -1.56
CA ILE A 23 0.61 3.42 -1.02
C ILE A 23 1.43 4.05 -2.13
N LEU A 24 1.69 5.33 -1.96
CA LEU A 24 2.50 6.13 -2.86
C LEU A 24 3.91 6.28 -2.31
N GLY A 25 4.89 6.40 -3.19
CA GLY A 25 6.26 6.66 -2.77
C GLY A 25 7.25 6.48 -3.92
N VAL A 26 8.44 7.04 -3.77
CA VAL A 26 9.49 6.93 -4.77
C VAL A 26 9.88 5.46 -5.01
N ARG A 27 10.55 5.20 -6.13
CA ARG A 27 11.11 3.88 -6.39
C ARG A 27 12.10 3.49 -5.28
N GLN A 28 12.14 2.21 -4.93
CA GLN A 28 13.08 1.62 -3.95
C GLN A 28 12.95 2.13 -2.51
N CYS A 29 11.86 2.82 -2.14
CA CYS A 29 11.63 3.22 -0.75
C CYS A 29 11.07 2.08 0.14
N GLY A 30 10.91 0.85 -0.41
CA GLY A 30 10.48 -0.32 0.35
C GLY A 30 8.97 -0.55 0.40
N LYS A 31 8.18 -0.01 -0.56
CA LYS A 31 6.71 -0.20 -0.62
C LYS A 31 6.32 -1.68 -0.60
N THR A 32 6.78 -2.43 -1.60
CA THR A 32 6.46 -3.85 -1.75
C THR A 32 6.86 -4.66 -0.52
N TYR A 33 8.02 -4.35 0.08
CA TYR A 33 8.49 -5.02 1.29
C TYR A 33 7.53 -4.82 2.47
N ILE A 34 7.20 -3.57 2.81
CA ILE A 34 6.37 -3.28 3.98
C ILE A 34 4.92 -3.75 3.80
N ILE A 35 4.40 -3.70 2.55
CA ILE A 35 3.08 -4.23 2.25
C ILE A 35 3.06 -5.75 2.40
N ASN A 36 4.06 -6.47 1.88
CA ASN A 36 4.15 -7.91 2.04
C ASN A 36 4.26 -8.31 3.51
N GLU A 37 5.11 -7.63 4.30
CA GLU A 37 5.24 -7.86 5.74
C GLU A 37 3.88 -7.68 6.44
N PHE A 38 3.15 -6.59 6.12
CA PHE A 38 1.83 -6.34 6.65
C PHE A 38 0.81 -7.40 6.24
N CYS A 39 0.74 -7.73 4.95
CA CYS A 39 -0.22 -8.72 4.44
C CYS A 39 0.00 -10.09 5.08
N GLN A 40 1.25 -10.54 5.18
CA GLN A 40 1.59 -11.84 5.78
C GLN A 40 1.33 -11.92 7.29
N ASN A 41 1.50 -10.81 8.02
CA ASN A 41 1.28 -10.78 9.46
C ASN A 41 -0.20 -10.65 9.83
N GLU A 42 -0.98 -9.97 8.99
CA GLU A 42 -2.31 -9.50 9.37
C GLU A 42 -3.46 -10.26 8.70
N TYR A 43 -3.18 -11.05 7.65
CA TYR A 43 -4.19 -11.81 6.92
C TYR A 43 -3.76 -13.27 6.75
N LYS A 44 -4.72 -14.18 6.73
CA LYS A 44 -4.45 -15.62 6.53
C LYS A 44 -4.09 -15.92 5.08
N ASN A 45 -4.77 -15.23 4.15
CA ASN A 45 -4.64 -15.46 2.73
C ASN A 45 -4.27 -14.15 2.02
N VAL A 46 -3.20 -14.19 1.24
CA VAL A 46 -2.70 -13.05 0.48
C VAL A 46 -2.78 -13.38 -1.00
N VAL A 47 -3.60 -12.64 -1.73
CA VAL A 47 -3.65 -12.70 -3.19
C VAL A 47 -2.84 -11.53 -3.72
N GLN A 48 -1.64 -11.81 -4.21
CA GLN A 48 -0.73 -10.80 -4.72
C GLN A 48 -0.58 -10.89 -6.22
N ILE A 49 -0.66 -9.76 -6.89
CA ILE A 49 -0.33 -9.61 -8.30
C ILE A 49 0.64 -8.46 -8.51
N ASN A 50 1.55 -8.62 -9.49
CA ASN A 50 2.37 -7.54 -10.02
C ASN A 50 1.95 -7.29 -11.46
N LEU A 51 1.42 -6.10 -11.76
CA LEU A 51 0.85 -5.80 -13.08
C LEU A 51 1.91 -5.77 -14.19
N LEU A 52 3.19 -5.62 -13.88
CA LEU A 52 4.27 -5.77 -14.88
C LEU A 52 4.43 -7.22 -15.35
N GLN A 53 3.93 -8.20 -14.58
CA GLN A 53 4.05 -9.64 -14.86
C GLN A 53 2.71 -10.29 -15.25
N ARG A 54 1.59 -9.56 -15.10
CA ARG A 54 0.22 -10.06 -15.30
C ARG A 54 -0.49 -9.29 -16.41
N ASP A 55 0.05 -9.44 -17.62
CA ASP A 55 -0.50 -8.84 -18.84
C ASP A 55 -1.94 -9.32 -19.13
N ASP A 56 -2.29 -10.53 -18.70
CA ASP A 56 -3.64 -11.07 -18.77
C ASP A 56 -4.65 -10.22 -17.98
N ILE A 57 -4.29 -9.76 -16.78
CA ILE A 57 -5.13 -8.89 -15.96
C ILE A 57 -5.19 -7.48 -16.55
N VAL A 58 -4.05 -6.94 -17.00
CA VAL A 58 -4.03 -5.62 -17.66
C VAL A 58 -4.98 -5.62 -18.85
N LYS A 59 -4.90 -6.62 -19.73
CA LYS A 59 -5.79 -6.79 -20.89
C LYS A 59 -7.26 -6.96 -20.52
N LEU A 60 -7.56 -7.67 -19.43
CA LEU A 60 -8.94 -7.79 -18.93
C LEU A 60 -9.56 -6.41 -18.67
N TYR A 61 -8.81 -5.51 -18.06
CA TYR A 61 -9.31 -4.15 -17.75
C TYR A 61 -9.31 -3.20 -18.97
N GLU A 62 -8.63 -3.56 -20.07
CA GLU A 62 -8.72 -2.85 -21.36
C GLU A 62 -9.96 -3.22 -22.19
N THR A 63 -10.70 -4.27 -21.82
CA THR A 63 -11.93 -4.67 -22.50
C THR A 63 -13.09 -3.71 -22.21
N ASP A 64 -14.12 -3.77 -23.06
CA ASP A 64 -15.37 -3.01 -22.89
C ASP A 64 -16.42 -3.77 -22.05
N LEU A 65 -16.00 -4.78 -21.31
CA LEU A 65 -16.86 -5.50 -20.35
C LEU A 65 -17.30 -4.59 -19.21
N THR A 66 -18.43 -4.89 -18.62
CA THR A 66 -18.89 -4.23 -17.41
C THR A 66 -17.97 -4.50 -16.24
N SER A 67 -17.99 -3.66 -15.20
CA SER A 67 -17.18 -3.87 -13.99
C SER A 67 -17.49 -5.20 -13.31
N ASP A 68 -18.77 -5.61 -13.28
CA ASP A 68 -19.18 -6.92 -12.74
C ASP A 68 -18.58 -8.09 -13.52
N GLU A 69 -18.62 -8.04 -14.85
CA GLU A 69 -18.02 -9.08 -15.70
C GLU A 69 -16.49 -9.15 -15.52
N LYS A 70 -15.81 -7.99 -15.45
CA LYS A 70 -14.38 -7.92 -15.18
C LYS A 70 -14.03 -8.52 -13.82
N PHE A 71 -14.81 -8.19 -12.78
CA PHE A 71 -14.61 -8.72 -11.45
C PHE A 71 -14.80 -10.23 -11.38
N ASN A 72 -15.86 -10.76 -11.99
CA ASN A 72 -16.08 -12.20 -12.06
C ASN A 72 -14.94 -12.93 -12.79
N ARG A 73 -14.45 -12.38 -13.89
CA ARG A 73 -13.31 -12.93 -14.61
C ARG A 73 -12.02 -12.85 -13.78
N LEU A 74 -11.81 -11.75 -13.06
CA LEU A 74 -10.67 -11.60 -12.15
C LEU A 74 -10.66 -12.71 -11.08
N LYS A 75 -11.80 -12.97 -10.43
CA LYS A 75 -11.91 -14.08 -9.46
C LYS A 75 -11.55 -15.44 -10.07
N LEU A 76 -12.03 -15.71 -11.29
CA LEU A 76 -11.68 -16.95 -12.00
C LEU A 76 -10.18 -17.04 -12.33
N ILE A 77 -9.58 -15.96 -12.83
CA ILE A 77 -8.15 -15.90 -13.17
C ILE A 77 -7.28 -16.09 -11.93
N LEU A 78 -7.69 -15.54 -10.79
CA LEU A 78 -6.97 -15.63 -9.52
C LEU A 78 -7.33 -16.87 -8.72
N ASN A 79 -8.38 -17.59 -9.13
CA ASN A 79 -8.95 -18.72 -8.40
C ASN A 79 -9.16 -18.41 -6.91
N SER A 80 -9.77 -17.26 -6.63
CA SER A 80 -9.89 -16.73 -5.26
C SER A 80 -11.21 -15.98 -5.05
N GLU A 81 -11.81 -16.22 -3.86
CA GLU A 81 -12.95 -15.45 -3.35
C GLU A 81 -12.42 -14.17 -2.66
N LEU A 82 -12.20 -13.14 -3.47
CA LEU A 82 -11.55 -11.88 -3.03
C LEU A 82 -12.32 -11.09 -1.96
N GLU A 83 -13.58 -11.44 -1.69
CA GLU A 83 -14.44 -10.77 -0.70
C GLU A 83 -14.41 -11.42 0.69
N ALA A 84 -13.65 -12.50 0.89
CA ALA A 84 -13.53 -13.13 2.19
C ALA A 84 -12.74 -12.22 3.16
N GLU A 85 -13.19 -12.12 4.41
CA GLU A 85 -12.62 -11.20 5.41
C GLU A 85 -11.16 -11.47 5.75
N ASP A 86 -10.73 -12.73 5.60
CA ASP A 86 -9.36 -13.18 5.87
C ASP A 86 -8.42 -13.07 4.66
N ILE A 87 -8.92 -12.57 3.53
CA ILE A 87 -8.16 -12.36 2.29
C ILE A 87 -7.80 -10.87 2.15
N ILE A 88 -6.55 -10.61 1.77
CA ILE A 88 -6.13 -9.31 1.26
C ILE A 88 -5.67 -9.42 -0.19
N PHE A 89 -6.16 -8.51 -1.03
CA PHE A 89 -5.76 -8.40 -2.42
C PHE A 89 -4.70 -7.30 -2.58
N PHE A 90 -3.46 -7.69 -2.82
CA PHE A 90 -2.35 -6.77 -3.04
C PHE A 90 -2.04 -6.63 -4.54
N ILE A 91 -2.16 -5.40 -5.04
CA ILE A 91 -1.87 -5.03 -6.43
C ILE A 91 -0.61 -4.18 -6.45
N ASP A 92 0.50 -4.74 -6.91
CA ASP A 92 1.76 -4.02 -7.10
C ASP A 92 1.86 -3.44 -8.50
N GLU A 93 2.59 -2.32 -8.63
CA GLU A 93 2.79 -1.56 -9.87
C GLU A 93 1.47 -1.11 -10.54
N ILE A 94 0.49 -0.69 -9.72
CA ILE A 94 -0.87 -0.37 -10.19
C ILE A 94 -0.91 0.72 -11.27
N GLN A 95 0.12 1.57 -11.37
CA GLN A 95 0.20 2.60 -12.41
C GLN A 95 0.31 2.05 -13.84
N VAL A 96 0.51 0.74 -13.99
CA VAL A 96 0.51 0.08 -15.31
C VAL A 96 -0.85 0.15 -15.97
N SER A 97 -1.96 0.11 -15.19
CA SER A 97 -3.32 0.16 -15.73
C SER A 97 -4.13 1.32 -15.13
N GLU A 98 -4.33 2.39 -15.90
CA GLU A 98 -5.19 3.52 -15.51
C GLU A 98 -6.66 3.07 -15.37
N ARG A 99 -7.10 2.12 -16.19
CA ARG A 99 -8.46 1.57 -16.12
C ARG A 99 -8.67 0.78 -14.83
N LEU A 100 -7.68 0.00 -14.37
CA LEU A 100 -7.80 -0.70 -13.08
C LEU A 100 -7.80 0.29 -11.91
N ILE A 101 -7.03 1.38 -11.98
CA ILE A 101 -7.11 2.46 -10.98
C ILE A 101 -8.53 3.04 -10.91
N ALA A 102 -9.17 3.28 -12.05
CA ALA A 102 -10.55 3.78 -12.08
C ALA A 102 -11.55 2.78 -11.47
N GLU A 103 -11.33 1.48 -11.67
CA GLU A 103 -12.16 0.40 -11.10
C GLU A 103 -12.05 0.27 -9.57
N LEU A 104 -11.06 0.88 -8.92
CA LEU A 104 -11.02 0.93 -7.46
C LEU A 104 -12.26 1.61 -6.86
N LYS A 105 -12.91 2.50 -7.62
CA LYS A 105 -14.18 3.09 -7.25
C LYS A 105 -15.27 2.02 -7.16
N TYR A 106 -15.38 1.19 -8.19
CA TYR A 106 -16.33 0.09 -8.24
C TYR A 106 -16.12 -0.89 -7.08
N PHE A 107 -14.89 -1.31 -6.83
CA PHE A 107 -14.57 -2.17 -5.69
C PHE A 107 -15.00 -1.54 -4.36
N CYS A 108 -14.75 -0.25 -4.16
CA CYS A 108 -15.16 0.47 -2.96
C CYS A 108 -16.69 0.51 -2.77
N GLU A 109 -17.45 0.68 -3.87
CA GLU A 109 -18.89 0.88 -3.83
C GLU A 109 -19.68 -0.44 -3.82
N CYS A 110 -19.26 -1.41 -4.64
CA CYS A 110 -19.99 -2.66 -4.85
C CYS A 110 -19.43 -3.82 -4.01
N HIS A 111 -18.15 -3.77 -3.62
CA HIS A 111 -17.47 -4.82 -2.85
C HIS A 111 -16.80 -4.26 -1.58
N PRO A 112 -17.57 -3.63 -0.66
CA PRO A 112 -17.00 -2.94 0.51
C PRO A 112 -16.32 -3.85 1.53
N LYS A 113 -16.46 -5.17 1.41
CA LYS A 113 -15.79 -6.17 2.25
C LYS A 113 -14.40 -6.54 1.76
N MET A 114 -14.03 -6.17 0.52
CA MET A 114 -12.71 -6.49 0.00
C MET A 114 -11.62 -5.68 0.69
N ASN A 115 -10.61 -6.37 1.18
CA ASN A 115 -9.38 -5.73 1.64
C ASN A 115 -8.45 -5.56 0.43
N ILE A 116 -8.31 -4.33 -0.05
CA ILE A 116 -7.47 -4.03 -1.22
C ILE A 116 -6.37 -3.06 -0.83
N ILE A 117 -5.12 -3.44 -1.14
CA ILE A 117 -3.97 -2.58 -1.01
C ILE A 117 -3.23 -2.50 -2.34
N CYS A 118 -2.86 -1.30 -2.76
CA CYS A 118 -2.17 -1.07 -4.02
C CYS A 118 -0.85 -0.34 -3.77
N ALA A 119 0.17 -0.66 -4.55
CA ALA A 119 1.42 0.07 -4.58
C ALA A 119 1.72 0.61 -5.98
N GLY A 120 2.29 1.81 -6.04
CA GLY A 120 2.75 2.39 -7.30
C GLY A 120 3.86 3.42 -7.11
N SER A 121 4.81 3.44 -8.06
CA SER A 121 6.04 4.23 -7.91
C SER A 121 5.98 5.63 -8.50
N LEU A 122 5.12 5.92 -9.44
CA LEU A 122 5.07 7.22 -10.17
C LEU A 122 3.67 7.82 -10.21
N LEU A 123 2.78 7.35 -9.33
CA LEU A 123 1.38 7.76 -9.30
C LEU A 123 1.21 9.27 -9.15
N GLY A 124 2.04 9.93 -8.35
CA GLY A 124 1.95 11.38 -8.17
C GLY A 124 2.09 12.20 -9.46
N VAL A 125 2.90 11.73 -10.41
CA VAL A 125 3.10 12.42 -11.70
C VAL A 125 1.96 12.13 -12.69
N LYS A 126 1.48 10.87 -12.71
CA LYS A 126 0.38 10.47 -13.60
C LYS A 126 -0.99 10.95 -13.09
N LEU A 127 -1.25 10.90 -11.78
CA LEU A 127 -2.50 11.39 -11.18
C LEU A 127 -2.73 12.89 -11.43
N ASN A 128 -1.67 13.69 -11.53
CA ASN A 128 -1.78 15.10 -11.86
C ASN A 128 -2.15 15.33 -13.35
N ARG A 129 -1.91 14.35 -14.22
CA ARG A 129 -2.23 14.44 -15.66
C ARG A 129 -3.63 13.92 -16.02
N SER A 130 -4.15 12.94 -15.26
CA SER A 130 -5.46 12.29 -15.50
C SER A 130 -6.47 12.55 -14.38
N ARG A 131 -6.65 13.81 -13.95
CA ARG A 131 -7.60 14.21 -12.90
C ARG A 131 -9.04 13.70 -13.11
N SER A 132 -9.43 13.36 -14.33
CA SER A 132 -10.79 12.93 -14.68
C SER A 132 -11.10 11.47 -14.35
N THR A 133 -10.09 10.60 -14.19
CA THR A 133 -10.30 9.15 -14.03
C THR A 133 -9.95 8.64 -12.62
N PHE A 134 -9.23 9.43 -11.82
CA PHE A 134 -8.85 9.00 -10.48
C PHE A 134 -10.05 8.98 -9.52
N PRO A 135 -10.27 7.90 -8.77
CA PRO A 135 -11.44 7.73 -7.88
C PRO A 135 -11.30 8.54 -6.58
N VAL A 136 -11.39 9.88 -6.69
CA VAL A 136 -11.28 10.80 -5.56
C VAL A 136 -12.31 10.46 -4.48
N GLY A 137 -11.88 10.37 -3.24
CA GLY A 137 -12.75 10.06 -2.10
C GLY A 137 -13.16 8.60 -1.94
N LYS A 138 -12.84 7.72 -2.93
CA LYS A 138 -13.12 6.28 -2.90
C LYS A 138 -11.89 5.42 -2.61
N VAL A 139 -10.73 6.04 -2.57
CA VAL A 139 -9.43 5.41 -2.27
C VAL A 139 -8.77 6.20 -1.15
N LYS A 140 -8.21 5.51 -0.16
CA LYS A 140 -7.35 6.11 0.87
C LYS A 140 -5.92 6.11 0.36
N MET A 141 -5.22 7.23 0.46
CA MET A 141 -3.83 7.35 0.05
C MET A 141 -2.93 7.55 1.26
N ILE A 142 -1.80 6.85 1.29
CA ILE A 142 -0.73 7.01 2.27
C ILE A 142 0.59 7.14 1.51
N ASN A 143 1.43 8.08 1.95
CA ASN A 143 2.76 8.25 1.37
C ASN A 143 3.81 7.48 2.19
N LEU A 144 4.58 6.65 1.50
CA LEU A 144 5.79 6.04 2.05
C LEU A 144 7.00 6.84 1.56
N TYR A 145 7.67 7.45 2.50
CA TYR A 145 8.94 8.14 2.27
C TYR A 145 10.13 7.18 2.43
N PRO A 146 11.34 7.52 1.94
CA PRO A 146 12.55 6.85 2.39
C PRO A 146 12.64 6.83 3.91
N MET A 147 13.42 5.89 4.46
CA MET A 147 13.61 5.83 5.92
C MET A 147 14.10 7.17 6.45
N ASP A 148 13.46 7.63 7.51
CA ASP A 148 13.99 8.73 8.29
C ASP A 148 15.12 8.25 9.24
N PHE A 149 15.76 9.19 9.91
CA PHE A 149 16.89 8.88 10.77
C PHE A 149 16.52 7.95 11.94
N GLU A 150 15.34 8.11 12.51
CA GLU A 150 14.85 7.22 13.58
C GLU A 150 14.64 5.79 13.07
N GLU A 151 13.95 5.66 11.92
CA GLU A 151 13.73 4.35 11.29
C GLU A 151 15.06 3.67 10.91
N PHE A 152 16.04 4.46 10.48
CA PHE A 152 17.39 3.98 10.18
C PHE A 152 18.10 3.44 11.43
N LEU A 153 18.08 4.18 12.55
CA LEU A 153 18.67 3.72 13.81
C LEU A 153 17.98 2.45 14.33
N ILE A 154 16.64 2.39 14.26
CA ILE A 154 15.88 1.20 14.64
C ILE A 154 16.25 0.01 13.74
N ALA A 155 16.45 0.23 12.44
CA ALA A 155 16.84 -0.82 11.50
C ALA A 155 18.24 -1.38 11.77
N LEU A 156 19.12 -0.58 12.38
CA LEU A 156 20.46 -0.97 12.85
C LEU A 156 20.47 -1.50 14.29
N ASP A 157 19.30 -1.67 14.92
CA ASP A 157 19.14 -2.07 16.33
C ASP A 157 19.81 -1.11 17.33
N GLN A 158 19.94 0.17 16.94
CA GLN A 158 20.54 1.24 17.75
C GLN A 158 19.50 1.97 18.60
N ASN A 159 18.62 1.23 19.28
CA ASN A 159 17.51 1.80 20.06
C ASN A 159 18.05 2.65 21.23
N MET A 160 19.10 2.22 21.92
CA MET A 160 19.71 2.98 23.03
C MET A 160 20.24 4.34 22.57
N LEU A 161 20.89 4.38 21.38
CA LEU A 161 21.36 5.62 20.81
C LEU A 161 20.21 6.56 20.46
N LEU A 162 19.13 6.01 19.88
CA LEU A 162 17.92 6.78 19.56
C LEU A 162 17.30 7.41 20.83
N ASP A 163 17.19 6.63 21.91
CA ASP A 163 16.61 7.11 23.17
C ASP A 163 17.51 8.21 23.78
N TYR A 164 18.83 8.03 23.77
CA TYR A 164 19.78 9.04 24.23
C TYR A 164 19.69 10.35 23.43
N ILE A 165 19.57 10.26 22.11
CA ILE A 165 19.37 11.44 21.23
C ILE A 165 18.09 12.17 21.62
N LYS A 166 16.99 11.45 21.83
CA LYS A 166 15.70 12.03 22.24
C LYS A 166 15.78 12.71 23.62
N GLU A 167 16.44 12.07 24.57
CA GLU A 167 16.65 12.66 25.89
C GLU A 167 17.46 13.97 25.82
N CYS A 168 18.56 13.98 25.08
CA CYS A 168 19.36 15.18 24.88
C CYS A 168 18.55 16.30 24.21
N TYR A 169 17.79 15.96 23.17
CA TYR A 169 16.97 16.92 22.47
C TYR A 169 15.90 17.54 23.38
N ASN A 170 15.16 16.70 24.12
CA ASN A 170 14.09 17.16 25.04
C ASN A 170 14.66 17.97 26.23
N ALA A 171 15.87 17.64 26.69
CA ALA A 171 16.52 18.36 27.77
C ALA A 171 17.32 19.60 27.30
N ASN A 172 17.33 19.88 26.00
CA ASN A 172 18.15 20.93 25.36
C ASN A 172 19.64 20.86 25.77
N LYS A 173 20.17 19.61 25.86
CA LYS A 173 21.56 19.32 26.21
C LYS A 173 22.35 18.95 24.98
N GLN A 174 23.62 19.35 24.96
CA GLN A 174 24.56 18.85 23.96
C GLN A 174 24.79 17.36 24.16
N MET A 175 24.87 16.60 23.07
CA MET A 175 25.29 15.20 23.10
C MET A 175 26.76 15.17 23.49
N GLY A 176 27.11 14.42 24.56
CA GLY A 176 28.50 14.24 24.97
C GLY A 176 29.30 13.46 23.92
N GLU A 177 30.63 13.44 24.05
CA GLU A 177 31.58 12.78 23.13
C GLU A 177 31.48 11.22 23.09
N VAL A 178 30.32 10.66 23.27
CA VAL A 178 30.08 9.19 23.33
C VAL A 178 29.98 8.55 21.93
N LEU A 179 30.17 9.34 20.89
CA LEU A 179 30.10 8.86 19.50
C LEU A 179 31.52 8.76 18.88
N HIS A 180 32.33 7.87 19.41
CA HIS A 180 33.56 7.42 18.72
C HIS A 180 33.41 6.01 18.21
#